data_b808389a28aedf1ef99b149590f90df8
#
_entry.id   b808389a28aedf1ef99b149590f90df8
#
_cell.length_a   1.000
_cell.length_b   1.000
_cell.length_c   1.000
_cell.angle_alpha   90.00
_cell.angle_beta   90.00
_cell.angle_gamma   90.00
#
_symmetry.space_group_name_H-M   'P 1'
#
loop_
_entity.id
_entity.type
_entity.pdbx_description
1 polymer ?
#
loop_
_entity_poly.entity_id
_entity_poly.type
_entity_poly.pdbx_seq_one_letter_code
_entity_poly.pdbx_strand_id
1 'polypeptide(L)'
;VSPMPPERAPMLAPDGRANAYVSNVSGADRIYLQRYPDGGRAQPIFGDGATAPTWSRDGRELFFVADGHLMAVEVDLSERVPRSSPARELFAVGLCAASDIAGNSLYDVAEDGRFVKLRPAAGSCPWRFIQNWGAVSIALLGQER
;
A
#
# COMPACT_ATOMS: atom_id res chain seq x y z
N VAL A 1 -9.91 26.05 -16.03
CA VAL A 1 -8.92 25.28 -15.28
C VAL A 1 -9.64 24.07 -14.69
N SER A 2 -9.39 22.90 -15.23
CA SER A 2 -9.90 21.67 -14.62
C SER A 2 -9.31 21.56 -13.22
N PRO A 3 -10.12 21.31 -12.18
CA PRO A 3 -9.56 21.06 -10.87
C PRO A 3 -8.60 19.88 -10.97
N MET A 4 -7.42 19.99 -10.39
CA MET A 4 -6.51 18.86 -10.30
C MET A 4 -7.26 17.70 -9.61
N PRO A 5 -7.18 16.50 -10.16
CA PRO A 5 -7.80 15.36 -9.50
C PRO A 5 -7.22 15.24 -8.09
N PRO A 6 -8.03 14.88 -7.10
CA PRO A 6 -7.56 14.82 -5.73
C PRO A 6 -6.50 13.72 -5.60
N GLU A 7 -5.27 14.14 -5.44
CA GLU A 7 -4.19 13.29 -4.98
C GLU A 7 -4.32 13.11 -3.48
N ARG A 8 -4.18 11.88 -3.02
CA ARG A 8 -4.36 11.54 -1.61
C ARG A 8 -3.38 10.46 -1.16
N ALA A 9 -3.26 10.31 0.15
CA ALA A 9 -2.38 9.34 0.79
C ALA A 9 -0.92 9.40 0.32
N PRO A 10 -0.28 10.58 0.28
CA PRO A 10 1.11 10.68 -0.11
C PRO A 10 1.99 9.97 0.93
N MET A 11 2.90 9.12 0.47
CA MET A 11 3.84 8.39 1.30
C MET A 11 5.25 8.55 0.72
N LEU A 12 6.07 9.30 1.43
CA LEU A 12 7.48 9.47 1.07
C LEU A 12 8.26 8.22 1.43
N ALA A 13 9.12 7.77 0.52
CA ALA A 13 10.04 6.68 0.79
C ALA A 13 10.97 7.03 1.97
N PRO A 14 11.39 6.05 2.78
CA PRO A 14 12.23 6.32 3.97
C PRO A 14 13.54 7.05 3.66
N ASP A 15 14.08 6.86 2.47
CA ASP A 15 15.29 7.56 2.00
C ASP A 15 15.01 8.96 1.40
N GLY A 16 13.75 9.37 1.34
CA GLY A 16 13.33 10.66 0.79
C GLY A 16 13.45 10.80 -0.74
N ARG A 17 13.64 9.73 -1.49
CA ARG A 17 13.95 9.77 -2.93
C ARG A 17 12.74 9.56 -3.84
N ALA A 18 11.63 9.09 -3.31
CA ALA A 18 10.40 8.86 -4.06
C ALA A 18 9.17 9.11 -3.21
N ASN A 19 8.08 9.45 -3.87
CA ASN A 19 6.77 9.60 -3.26
C ASN A 19 5.79 8.64 -3.97
N ALA A 20 5.04 7.89 -3.21
CA ALA A 20 3.91 7.11 -3.67
C ALA A 20 2.61 7.78 -3.23
N TYR A 21 1.63 7.87 -4.10
CA TYR A 21 0.34 8.48 -3.80
C TYR A 21 -0.78 7.86 -4.61
N VAL A 22 -2.00 8.04 -4.15
CA VAL A 22 -3.20 7.61 -4.87
C VAL A 22 -3.74 8.79 -5.68
N SER A 23 -4.08 8.55 -6.93
CA SER A 23 -4.77 9.53 -7.77
C SER A 23 -5.80 8.84 -8.66
N ASN A 24 -6.90 9.53 -8.92
CA ASN A 24 -7.95 9.07 -9.82
C ASN A 24 -7.94 9.81 -11.18
N VAL A 25 -6.82 10.41 -11.54
CA VAL A 25 -6.67 11.13 -12.81
C VAL A 25 -7.03 10.32 -14.05
N SER A 26 -6.90 8.99 -13.97
CA SER A 26 -7.27 8.06 -15.05
C SER A 26 -8.73 7.61 -15.02
N GLY A 27 -9.55 8.13 -14.09
CA GLY A 27 -10.95 7.73 -13.90
C GLY A 27 -11.17 6.69 -12.79
N ALA A 28 -10.12 6.07 -12.29
CA ALA A 28 -10.15 5.16 -11.17
C ALA A 28 -8.94 5.38 -10.26
N ASP A 29 -9.07 5.00 -9.00
CA ASP A 29 -7.95 5.10 -8.05
C ASP A 29 -6.79 4.21 -8.50
N ARG A 30 -5.63 4.82 -8.64
CA ARG A 30 -4.37 4.13 -8.92
C ARG A 30 -3.26 4.67 -8.05
N ILE A 31 -2.27 3.85 -7.79
CA ILE A 31 -1.06 4.30 -7.12
C ILE A 31 -0.04 4.73 -8.15
N TYR A 32 0.48 5.92 -7.94
CA TYR A 32 1.54 6.52 -8.74
C TYR A 32 2.81 6.62 -7.92
N LEU A 33 3.91 6.39 -8.60
CA LEU A 33 5.25 6.52 -8.05
C LEU A 33 5.98 7.65 -8.78
N GLN A 34 6.53 8.60 -8.04
CA GLN A 34 7.24 9.74 -8.58
C GLN A 34 8.52 10.00 -7.80
N ARG A 35 9.58 10.40 -8.48
CA ARG A 35 10.80 10.83 -7.79
C ARG A 35 10.56 12.10 -6.97
N TYR A 36 11.29 12.20 -5.89
CA TYR A 36 11.28 13.34 -5.00
C TYR A 36 12.75 13.72 -4.63
N PRO A 37 13.10 14.99 -4.50
CA PRO A 37 12.29 16.19 -4.77
C PRO A 37 12.21 16.60 -6.25
N ASP A 38 12.96 15.93 -7.12
CA ASP A 38 13.14 16.34 -8.51
C ASP A 38 11.84 16.31 -9.33
N GLY A 39 10.81 15.64 -8.84
CA GLY A 39 9.57 15.44 -9.55
C GLY A 39 9.75 14.47 -10.73
N GLY A 40 9.48 14.94 -11.92
CA GLY A 40 9.53 14.12 -13.11
C GLY A 40 8.21 13.38 -13.38
N ARG A 41 8.25 12.43 -14.29
CA ARG A 41 7.06 11.70 -14.69
C ARG A 41 6.64 10.71 -13.63
N ALA A 42 5.40 10.82 -13.17
CA ALA A 42 4.79 9.81 -12.32
C ALA A 42 4.46 8.54 -13.11
N GLN A 43 4.71 7.39 -12.51
CA GLN A 43 4.44 6.08 -13.10
C GLN A 43 3.33 5.38 -12.33
N PRO A 44 2.25 4.92 -12.99
CA PRO A 44 1.30 4.03 -12.36
C PRO A 44 1.97 2.68 -12.10
N ILE A 45 1.84 2.15 -10.90
CA ILE A 45 2.50 0.90 -10.49
C ILE A 45 1.54 -0.28 -10.43
N PHE A 46 0.26 -0.05 -10.50
CA PHE A 46 -0.76 -1.08 -10.50
C PHE A 46 -2.02 -0.57 -11.23
N GLY A 47 -2.90 -1.51 -11.60
CA GLY A 47 -4.19 -1.20 -12.22
C GLY A 47 -5.17 -0.49 -11.30
N ASP A 48 -6.42 -0.46 -11.70
CA ASP A 48 -7.48 0.28 -11.00
C ASP A 48 -7.80 -0.32 -9.63
N GLY A 49 -8.22 0.53 -8.70
CA GLY A 49 -8.66 0.12 -7.38
C GLY A 49 -7.56 -0.06 -6.33
N ALA A 50 -6.33 0.34 -6.62
CA ALA A 50 -5.24 0.28 -5.67
C ALA A 50 -5.24 1.48 -4.71
N THR A 51 -5.11 1.22 -3.42
CA THR A 51 -5.16 2.22 -2.33
C THR A 51 -4.16 1.90 -1.22
N ALA A 52 -4.04 2.81 -0.24
CA ALA A 52 -3.24 2.65 0.97
C ALA A 52 -1.76 2.26 0.72
N PRO A 53 -1.00 3.05 -0.06
CA PRO A 53 0.42 2.77 -0.26
C PRO A 53 1.21 2.91 1.05
N THR A 54 2.14 2.00 1.29
CA THR A 54 3.04 2.03 2.46
C THR A 54 4.40 1.46 2.07
N TRP A 55 5.47 2.16 2.38
CA TRP A 55 6.83 1.72 2.08
C TRP A 55 7.33 0.69 3.10
N SER A 56 8.15 -0.25 2.63
CA SER A 56 9.02 -1.01 3.51
C SER A 56 10.06 -0.08 4.17
N ARG A 57 10.57 -0.46 5.33
CA ARG A 57 11.51 0.39 6.08
C ARG A 57 12.83 0.62 5.35
N ASP A 58 13.24 -0.30 4.50
CA ASP A 58 14.43 -0.16 3.65
C ASP A 58 14.17 0.60 2.33
N GLY A 59 12.90 0.95 2.04
CA GLY A 59 12.51 1.68 0.84
C GLY A 59 12.57 0.88 -0.46
N ARG A 60 12.74 -0.43 -0.39
CA ARG A 60 12.86 -1.30 -1.58
C ARG A 60 11.54 -1.84 -2.08
N GLU A 61 10.56 -1.95 -1.20
CA GLU A 61 9.24 -2.45 -1.53
C GLU A 61 8.17 -1.42 -1.20
N LEU A 62 7.14 -1.41 -2.02
CA LEU A 62 5.93 -0.66 -1.76
C LEU A 62 4.77 -1.64 -1.63
N PHE A 63 4.04 -1.52 -0.53
CA PHE A 63 2.84 -2.30 -0.24
C PHE A 63 1.61 -1.47 -0.52
N PHE A 64 0.53 -2.10 -0.93
CA PHE A 64 -0.76 -1.46 -1.17
C PHE A 64 -1.90 -2.46 -1.12
N VAL A 65 -3.11 -1.97 -1.02
CA VAL A 65 -4.33 -2.79 -1.04
C VAL A 65 -4.99 -2.69 -2.41
N ALA A 66 -5.30 -3.83 -2.99
CA ALA A 66 -6.09 -3.94 -4.22
C ALA A 66 -6.97 -5.20 -4.14
N ASP A 67 -8.23 -5.07 -4.56
CA ASP A 67 -9.21 -6.17 -4.55
C ASP A 67 -9.32 -6.92 -3.20
N GLY A 68 -9.17 -6.20 -2.09
CA GLY A 68 -9.23 -6.78 -0.75
C GLY A 68 -7.99 -7.58 -0.34
N HIS A 69 -6.90 -7.47 -1.09
CA HIS A 69 -5.62 -8.13 -0.81
C HIS A 69 -4.51 -7.11 -0.60
N LEU A 70 -3.58 -7.43 0.29
CA LEU A 70 -2.32 -6.71 0.39
C LEU A 70 -1.39 -7.19 -0.70
N MET A 71 -0.89 -6.26 -1.49
CA MET A 71 0.01 -6.48 -2.61
C MET A 71 1.37 -5.88 -2.31
N ALA A 72 2.40 -6.38 -2.94
CA ALA A 72 3.76 -5.84 -2.88
C ALA A 72 4.37 -5.71 -4.27
N VAL A 73 5.13 -4.65 -4.47
CA VAL A 73 6.01 -4.45 -5.62
C VAL A 73 7.40 -4.07 -5.15
N GLU A 74 8.42 -4.58 -5.81
CA GLU A 74 9.78 -4.07 -5.64
C GLU A 74 9.93 -2.77 -6.44
N VAL A 75 10.60 -1.79 -5.88
CA VAL A 75 10.79 -0.48 -6.49
C VAL A 75 12.27 -0.28 -6.82
N ASP A 76 12.54 0.06 -8.06
CA ASP A 76 13.87 0.42 -8.53
C ASP A 76 13.92 1.92 -8.83
N LEU A 77 14.77 2.63 -8.09
CA LEU A 77 15.02 4.06 -8.23
C LEU A 77 16.38 4.35 -8.88
N SER A 78 17.04 3.37 -9.47
CA SER A 78 18.35 3.55 -10.10
C SER A 78 18.27 4.42 -11.35
N GLU A 79 17.18 4.36 -12.08
CA GLU A 79 16.93 5.17 -13.27
C GLU A 79 16.18 6.46 -12.95
N ARG A 80 16.21 7.40 -13.90
CA ARG A 80 15.48 8.69 -13.78
C ARG A 80 13.98 8.51 -13.62
N VAL A 81 13.42 7.49 -14.26
CA VAL A 81 12.00 7.12 -14.13
C VAL A 81 11.93 5.92 -13.20
N PRO A 82 11.20 6.01 -12.10
CA PRO A 82 11.01 4.87 -11.19
C PRO A 82 10.41 3.68 -11.92
N ARG A 83 10.88 2.48 -11.59
CA ARG A 83 10.30 1.22 -12.08
C ARG A 83 9.80 0.38 -10.92
N SER A 84 8.82 -0.46 -11.19
CA SER A 84 8.32 -1.45 -10.25
C SER A 84 8.27 -2.83 -10.88
N SER A 85 8.49 -3.85 -10.06
CA SER A 85 8.23 -5.25 -10.45
C SER A 85 6.74 -5.49 -10.66
N PRO A 86 6.34 -6.61 -11.28
CA PRO A 86 4.96 -7.07 -11.21
C PRO A 86 4.52 -7.21 -9.76
N ALA A 87 3.25 -6.89 -9.48
CA ALA A 87 2.70 -7.00 -8.14
C ALA A 87 2.54 -8.46 -7.74
N ARG A 88 2.90 -8.76 -6.50
CA ARG A 88 2.66 -10.07 -5.87
C ARG A 88 1.66 -9.92 -4.74
N GLU A 89 0.74 -10.85 -4.64
CA GLU A 89 -0.21 -10.92 -3.55
C GLU A 89 0.46 -11.47 -2.29
N LEU A 90 0.21 -10.85 -1.16
CA LEU A 90 0.69 -11.30 0.14
C LEU A 90 -0.41 -12.02 0.92
N PHE A 91 -1.53 -11.35 1.16
CA PHE A 91 -2.66 -11.93 1.89
C PHE A 91 -3.93 -11.09 1.74
N ALA A 92 -5.08 -11.71 2.05
CA ALA A 92 -6.36 -11.00 2.10
C ALA A 92 -6.42 -10.08 3.33
N VAL A 93 -6.86 -8.83 3.13
CA VAL A 93 -6.97 -7.85 4.22
C VAL A 93 -8.39 -7.70 4.77
N GLY A 94 -9.39 -8.31 4.13
CA GLY A 94 -10.78 -8.22 4.50
C GLY A 94 -11.48 -6.95 4.03
N LEU A 95 -12.79 -7.02 3.92
CA LEU A 95 -13.61 -5.95 3.33
C LEU A 95 -13.65 -4.66 4.14
N CYS A 96 -13.51 -4.71 5.45
CA CYS A 96 -13.50 -3.50 6.28
C CYS A 96 -12.26 -2.62 6.07
N ALA A 97 -11.21 -3.19 5.52
CA ALA A 97 -9.99 -2.44 5.24
C ALA A 97 -10.11 -1.59 3.97
N ALA A 98 -11.02 -1.93 3.07
CA ALA A 98 -11.09 -1.30 1.76
C ALA A 98 -12.07 -0.12 1.69
N SER A 99 -13.03 -0.04 2.62
CA SER A 99 -14.17 0.84 2.41
C SER A 99 -14.12 2.16 3.16
N ASP A 100 -13.27 2.29 4.17
CA ASP A 100 -13.63 3.31 5.16
C ASP A 100 -12.71 4.49 5.25
N ILE A 101 -11.57 4.53 4.55
CA ILE A 101 -10.69 5.56 4.99
C ILE A 101 -9.95 6.22 3.84
N ALA A 102 -10.52 7.33 3.44
CA ALA A 102 -9.81 8.33 2.69
C ALA A 102 -8.44 8.63 3.34
N GLY A 103 -7.41 7.96 2.88
CA GLY A 103 -6.03 8.32 3.18
C GLY A 103 -5.37 7.70 4.42
N ASN A 104 -6.05 6.88 5.20
CA ASN A 104 -5.42 6.22 6.34
C ASN A 104 -5.00 4.80 6.01
N SER A 105 -3.74 4.50 6.25
CA SER A 105 -3.24 3.13 6.15
C SER A 105 -3.79 2.28 7.29
N LEU A 106 -4.46 1.18 6.96
CA LEU A 106 -4.99 0.23 7.95
C LEU A 106 -3.96 -0.80 8.38
N TYR A 107 -2.76 -0.66 7.92
CA TYR A 107 -1.64 -1.50 8.27
C TYR A 107 -0.36 -0.66 8.32
N ASP A 108 0.64 -1.17 8.99
CA ASP A 108 1.98 -0.61 9.03
C ASP A 108 3.01 -1.73 8.92
N VAL A 109 4.22 -1.38 8.57
CA VAL A 109 5.33 -2.31 8.38
C VAL A 109 6.40 -2.02 9.42
N ALA A 110 6.69 -2.99 10.27
CA ALA A 110 7.75 -2.89 11.26
C ALA A 110 9.14 -2.98 10.61
N GLU A 111 10.17 -2.56 11.32
CA GLU A 111 11.56 -2.59 10.85
C GLU A 111 12.05 -4.00 10.47
N ASP A 112 11.52 -5.01 11.13
CA ASP A 112 11.83 -6.41 10.89
C ASP A 112 10.99 -7.06 9.76
N GLY A 113 10.22 -6.25 9.02
CA GLY A 113 9.37 -6.71 7.92
C GLY A 113 8.05 -7.32 8.35
N ARG A 114 7.70 -7.28 9.62
CA ARG A 114 6.38 -7.73 10.10
C ARG A 114 5.32 -6.69 9.77
N PHE A 115 4.13 -7.17 9.42
CA PHE A 115 2.97 -6.32 9.23
C PHE A 115 2.15 -6.22 10.51
N VAL A 116 1.75 -5.00 10.82
CA VAL A 116 0.71 -4.70 11.82
C VAL A 116 -0.55 -4.31 11.06
N LYS A 117 -1.59 -5.07 11.24
CA LYS A 117 -2.86 -4.86 10.56
C LYS A 117 -3.98 -4.69 11.57
N LEU A 118 -4.86 -3.76 11.30
CA LEU A 118 -6.09 -3.60 12.05
C LEU A 118 -7.18 -4.47 11.41
N ARG A 119 -7.76 -5.38 12.18
CA ARG A 119 -8.79 -6.29 11.73
C ARG A 119 -10.09 -6.07 12.50
N PRO A 120 -11.22 -5.92 11.80
CA PRO A 120 -12.50 -5.88 12.47
C PRO A 120 -12.82 -7.23 13.11
N ALA A 121 -13.35 -7.24 14.32
CA ALA A 121 -13.97 -8.44 14.89
C ALA A 121 -15.38 -8.64 14.30
N ALA A 122 -15.87 -9.87 14.33
CA ALA A 122 -17.16 -10.21 13.79
C ALA A 122 -18.30 -9.36 14.37
N GLY A 123 -19.09 -8.72 13.52
CA GLY A 123 -20.29 -7.95 13.88
C GLY A 123 -20.12 -6.45 14.14
N SER A 124 -18.92 -5.98 14.29
CA SER A 124 -18.52 -4.57 14.31
C SER A 124 -17.04 -4.53 13.98
N CYS A 125 -16.50 -3.47 13.44
CA CYS A 125 -15.07 -3.44 13.09
C CYS A 125 -14.16 -3.20 14.32
N PRO A 126 -14.03 -4.10 15.31
CA PRO A 126 -13.04 -3.98 16.35
C PRO A 126 -11.66 -4.42 15.85
N TRP A 127 -10.66 -3.80 16.38
CA TRP A 127 -9.29 -3.83 15.93
C TRP A 127 -8.49 -5.02 16.50
N ARG A 128 -7.80 -5.78 15.64
CA ARG A 128 -6.86 -6.84 16.04
C ARG A 128 -5.49 -6.61 15.45
N PHE A 129 -4.47 -6.77 16.27
CA PHE A 129 -3.09 -6.78 15.81
C PHE A 129 -2.73 -8.14 15.20
N ILE A 130 -2.16 -8.13 14.00
CA ILE A 130 -1.52 -9.28 13.39
C ILE A 130 -0.03 -8.98 13.32
N GLN A 131 0.76 -9.75 14.04
CA GLN A 131 2.21 -9.67 14.04
C GLN A 131 2.82 -10.88 13.34
N ASN A 132 4.02 -10.75 12.79
CA ASN A 132 4.80 -11.85 12.24
C ASN A 132 4.20 -12.51 10.99
N TRP A 133 3.86 -11.72 10.00
CA TRP A 133 3.25 -12.20 8.77
C TRP A 133 3.98 -13.40 8.15
N GLY A 134 5.32 -13.37 8.02
CA GLY A 134 6.09 -14.44 7.36
C GLY A 134 6.04 -15.80 8.06
N ALA A 135 5.81 -15.82 9.37
CA ALA A 135 5.77 -17.07 10.15
C ALA A 135 4.35 -17.52 10.52
N VAL A 136 3.37 -16.64 10.46
CA VAL A 136 2.06 -16.79 11.12
C VAL A 136 0.89 -16.79 10.15
N SER A 137 1.11 -16.51 8.86
CA SER A 137 0.01 -16.43 7.90
C SER A 137 -0.84 -17.71 7.85
N ILE A 138 -0.22 -18.88 7.98
CA ILE A 138 -0.90 -20.18 7.98
C ILE A 138 -1.57 -20.45 9.33
N ALA A 139 -0.95 -20.06 10.44
CA ALA A 139 -1.48 -20.31 11.79
C ALA A 139 -2.66 -19.39 12.14
N LEU A 140 -2.66 -18.14 11.66
CA LEU A 140 -3.76 -17.20 11.91
C LEU A 140 -5.02 -17.48 11.09
N LEU A 141 -4.88 -18.02 9.90
CA LEU A 141 -6.00 -18.52 9.11
C LEU A 141 -6.68 -19.75 9.75
N GLY A 142 -5.95 -20.50 10.56
CA GLY A 142 -6.49 -21.63 11.32
C GLY A 142 -7.09 -21.28 12.69
N GLN A 143 -6.90 -20.07 13.19
CA GLN A 143 -7.37 -19.62 14.51
C GLN A 143 -8.57 -18.67 14.46
N GLU A 144 -9.22 -18.54 13.34
CA GLU A 144 -10.51 -17.85 13.23
C GLU A 144 -11.62 -18.71 13.84
N ARG A 145 -11.70 -18.68 15.12
CA ARG A 145 -12.86 -19.20 15.84
C ARG A 145 -13.51 -18.09 16.64
#